data_7571c45d8d9fc8ee5fd6790dc8081594
#
_entry.id   7571c45d8d9fc8ee5fd6790dc8081594
#
_cell.length_a   1.000
_cell.length_b   1.000
_cell.length_c   1.000
_cell.angle_alpha   90.00
_cell.angle_beta   90.00
_cell.angle_gamma   90.00
#
_symmetry.space_group_name_H-M   'P 1'
#
loop_
_entity.id
_entity.type
_entity.pdbx_description
1 polymer ?
#
loop_
_entity_poly.entity_id
_entity_poly.type
_entity_poly.pdbx_seq_one_letter_code
_entity_poly.pdbx_strand_id
1 'polypeptide(L)'
;MSAKLQKFLLLLLVFSLSLPSAFVHAQGTASLTLFQPDSSQFPTLTALLDVFDEQGEFVTGLTASELSVLENGQTLGAPSRFEQLPQPLKVVVAINSGPALAVRDSMGISRYDKMTAVLKNWAAARPADSRDDFALVWNGGIIASQLSPASWLARLENFDPALRNSVAGLTSLAFAMDVAQQGQATSGGKKVILFITPHLDTRDLNALPDLINRARQANIRVFVWLGDSSDYFNHRGAQALFDLAQQTGGRSTIFSGTETLPDPEEWVASLRYVYRMTYQSAVRETGLHTLSVLLNARGLQLTSNPVSFRVEIQPPNPALLSPPIQIVRQNLVDAFDIENSLPKTQEIAIIVEFNDNIKRSLARTTLYVDGVIADENTAPPFDKFTWDLQDYLVSGEHTLQVEAVDALGLSKMSAVVPVQVIVIQPPGGVTGLILRNRVAMTISAIVAAGLVLLGILFFGGRKTLMALAERRRARALRLDPLTQPVQVEKETAGSRAKPFPWLRRKAPPPTSYLVKLTMDGQPAAGDPIPLTGRELTFGTDPTQATNVFDHPSLSPLHARLRQNEQGDFILLDQNSVAGTWVNYEPAPKEGFTLKHGDVIHFGQLSYRFIFTKPPAPQKPVVTPLITDDSH
;
A
#
# COMPACT_ATOMS: atom_id res chain seq x y z
N MET A 1 39.24 -7.68 88.93
CA MET A 1 39.37 -7.82 87.46
C MET A 1 40.82 -7.64 87.08
N SER A 2 41.49 -8.68 86.56
CA SER A 2 42.92 -8.67 86.35
C SER A 2 43.34 -7.72 85.20
N ALA A 3 44.48 -7.05 85.36
CA ALA A 3 45.06 -6.13 84.40
C ALA A 3 45.21 -6.71 82.98
N LYS A 4 45.16 -8.04 82.82
CA LYS A 4 45.11 -8.74 81.51
C LYS A 4 43.76 -8.63 80.80
N LEU A 5 42.66 -8.59 81.60
CA LEU A 5 41.30 -8.46 81.03
C LEU A 5 41.04 -7.03 80.50
N GLN A 6 41.57 -6.02 81.19
CA GLN A 6 41.51 -4.64 80.77
C GLN A 6 42.31 -4.37 79.49
N LYS A 7 43.53 -4.98 79.38
CA LYS A 7 44.32 -4.88 78.13
C LYS A 7 43.66 -5.61 76.94
N PHE A 8 42.99 -6.74 77.20
CA PHE A 8 42.26 -7.47 76.19
C PHE A 8 41.00 -6.73 75.73
N LEU A 9 40.26 -6.09 76.66
CA LEU A 9 39.11 -5.24 76.32
C LEU A 9 39.53 -3.97 75.56
N LEU A 10 40.67 -3.36 75.91
CA LEU A 10 41.21 -2.20 75.21
C LEU A 10 41.69 -2.56 73.79
N LEU A 11 42.27 -3.76 73.60
CA LEU A 11 42.70 -4.26 72.30
C LEU A 11 41.49 -4.57 71.37
N LEU A 12 40.39 -5.10 71.96
CA LEU A 12 39.16 -5.39 71.27
C LEU A 12 38.43 -4.07 70.84
N LEU A 13 38.49 -3.02 71.68
CA LEU A 13 37.93 -1.71 71.39
C LEU A 13 38.71 -0.99 70.28
N VAL A 14 40.03 -1.11 70.22
CA VAL A 14 40.89 -0.52 69.18
C VAL A 14 40.71 -1.27 67.85
N PHE A 15 40.50 -2.60 67.90
CA PHE A 15 40.23 -3.39 66.67
C PHE A 15 38.83 -3.14 66.09
N SER A 16 37.83 -2.76 66.89
CA SER A 16 36.51 -2.40 66.46
C SER A 16 36.45 -1.01 65.83
N LEU A 17 37.41 -0.11 66.07
CA LEU A 17 37.51 1.22 65.49
C LEU A 17 38.30 1.28 64.14
N SER A 18 38.95 0.17 63.74
CA SER A 18 39.76 0.05 62.54
C SER A 18 39.09 -0.78 61.40
N LEU A 19 37.78 -1.11 61.52
CA LEU A 19 37.04 -1.61 60.37
C LEU A 19 36.91 -0.48 59.40
N PRO A 20 37.46 -0.60 58.16
CA PRO A 20 37.15 0.36 57.13
C PRO A 20 35.64 0.41 56.97
N SER A 21 35.04 1.59 57.08
CA SER A 21 33.66 1.82 56.70
C SER A 21 33.52 1.32 55.26
N ALA A 22 33.06 0.11 55.11
CA ALA A 22 32.59 -0.37 53.82
C ALA A 22 31.49 0.63 53.41
N PHE A 23 31.78 1.49 52.47
CA PHE A 23 30.77 2.25 51.79
C PHE A 23 29.83 1.21 51.20
N VAL A 24 28.71 0.99 51.84
CA VAL A 24 27.58 0.25 51.26
C VAL A 24 27.14 1.08 50.10
N HIS A 25 27.69 0.82 48.92
CA HIS A 25 27.10 1.26 47.69
C HIS A 25 25.72 0.58 47.68
N ALA A 26 24.67 1.36 47.78
CA ALA A 26 23.36 0.84 47.55
C ALA A 26 23.39 0.30 46.11
N GLN A 27 23.40 -1.02 45.97
CA GLN A 27 23.39 -1.69 44.69
C GLN A 27 22.11 -1.31 44.00
N GLY A 28 22.19 -0.76 42.79
CA GLY A 28 21.06 -0.59 41.92
C GLY A 28 20.44 -1.97 41.64
N THR A 29 19.20 -2.01 41.25
CA THR A 29 18.60 -3.27 40.80
C THR A 29 18.83 -3.38 39.28
N ALA A 30 19.31 -4.53 38.84
CA ALA A 30 19.39 -4.83 37.40
C ALA A 30 18.02 -4.65 36.74
N SER A 31 18.00 -4.15 35.54
CA SER A 31 16.74 -3.77 34.87
C SER A 31 16.70 -4.22 33.43
N LEU A 32 15.51 -4.63 32.99
CA LEU A 32 15.17 -4.97 31.62
C LEU A 32 13.98 -4.11 31.20
N THR A 33 14.20 -3.19 30.27
CA THR A 33 13.17 -2.29 29.78
C THR A 33 12.85 -2.63 28.32
N LEU A 34 11.60 -2.97 28.06
CA LEU A 34 11.07 -3.21 26.71
C LEU A 34 10.37 -1.94 26.23
N PHE A 35 10.68 -1.52 25.02
CA PHE A 35 10.01 -0.38 24.37
C PHE A 35 8.85 -0.84 23.50
N GLN A 36 7.98 0.11 23.13
CA GLN A 36 6.84 -0.13 22.25
C GLN A 36 7.29 -0.84 20.97
N PRO A 37 6.71 -2.02 20.64
CA PRO A 37 7.05 -2.72 19.42
C PRO A 37 6.50 -1.99 18.19
N ASP A 38 7.26 -2.05 17.10
CA ASP A 38 6.82 -1.64 15.77
C ASP A 38 6.12 -2.84 15.10
N SER A 39 4.83 -2.66 14.83
CA SER A 39 3.97 -3.65 14.16
C SER A 39 3.74 -3.33 12.67
N SER A 40 4.40 -2.34 12.10
CA SER A 40 4.20 -1.91 10.71
C SER A 40 4.52 -3.00 9.67
N GLN A 41 5.33 -3.98 10.04
CA GLN A 41 5.70 -5.14 9.22
C GLN A 41 5.08 -6.44 9.73
N PHE A 42 3.94 -6.36 10.40
CA PHE A 42 3.25 -7.55 10.89
C PHE A 42 3.12 -8.64 9.81
N PRO A 43 3.33 -9.93 10.09
CA PRO A 43 3.52 -10.56 11.40
C PRO A 43 4.94 -10.48 11.99
N THR A 44 5.86 -9.83 11.32
CA THR A 44 7.21 -9.57 11.85
C THR A 44 7.17 -8.32 12.72
N LEU A 45 7.41 -8.48 14.02
CA LEU A 45 7.49 -7.36 14.96
C LEU A 45 8.94 -7.07 15.34
N THR A 46 9.22 -5.78 15.48
CA THR A 46 10.53 -5.31 15.95
C THR A 46 10.36 -4.49 17.22
N ALA A 47 11.14 -4.80 18.25
CA ALA A 47 11.14 -4.03 19.49
C ALA A 47 12.55 -3.70 19.95
N LEU A 48 12.68 -2.59 20.67
CA LEU A 48 13.93 -2.20 21.31
C LEU A 48 13.93 -2.64 22.77
N LEU A 49 15.12 -2.93 23.29
CA LEU A 49 15.32 -3.49 24.60
C LEU A 49 16.56 -2.90 25.27
N ASP A 50 16.42 -2.46 26.51
CA ASP A 50 17.52 -2.04 27.36
C ASP A 50 17.76 -3.04 28.47
N VAL A 51 19.02 -3.39 28.67
CA VAL A 51 19.45 -4.26 29.76
C VAL A 51 20.58 -3.58 30.54
N PHE A 52 20.35 -3.32 31.81
CA PHE A 52 21.35 -2.76 32.71
C PHE A 52 21.56 -3.71 33.90
N ASP A 53 22.82 -3.83 34.29
CA ASP A 53 23.19 -4.57 35.49
C ASP A 53 22.91 -3.77 36.79
N GLU A 54 23.27 -4.35 37.94
CA GLU A 54 23.10 -3.72 39.25
C GLU A 54 23.97 -2.47 39.44
N GLN A 55 25.01 -2.30 38.63
CA GLN A 55 25.88 -1.11 38.59
C GLN A 55 25.33 -0.01 37.67
N GLY A 56 24.24 -0.28 36.96
CA GLY A 56 23.64 0.64 35.96
C GLY A 56 24.42 0.68 34.66
N GLU A 57 25.31 -0.29 34.41
CA GLU A 57 26.02 -0.44 33.14
C GLU A 57 25.20 -1.26 32.15
N PHE A 58 25.27 -0.91 30.87
CA PHE A 58 24.59 -1.66 29.79
C PHE A 58 25.26 -3.04 29.62
N VAL A 59 24.47 -4.08 29.71
CA VAL A 59 24.95 -5.46 29.52
C VAL A 59 25.20 -5.72 28.06
N THR A 60 26.44 -5.71 27.61
CA THR A 60 26.85 -5.92 26.23
C THR A 60 26.99 -7.40 25.86
N GLY A 61 26.90 -7.74 24.57
CA GLY A 61 27.21 -9.08 24.06
C GLY A 61 26.18 -10.15 24.43
N LEU A 62 24.94 -9.78 24.70
CA LEU A 62 23.83 -10.72 24.83
C LEU A 62 23.50 -11.33 23.46
N THR A 63 23.03 -12.58 23.49
CA THR A 63 22.64 -13.36 22.31
C THR A 63 21.14 -13.66 22.31
N ALA A 64 20.59 -13.99 21.16
CA ALA A 64 19.17 -14.32 21.02
C ALA A 64 18.74 -15.51 21.91
N SER A 65 19.64 -16.48 22.14
CA SER A 65 19.34 -17.68 22.93
C SER A 65 19.19 -17.41 24.43
N GLU A 66 19.65 -16.25 24.91
CA GLU A 66 19.52 -15.82 26.31
C GLU A 66 18.17 -15.14 26.58
N LEU A 67 17.36 -14.91 25.52
CA LEU A 67 16.05 -14.28 25.64
C LEU A 67 14.93 -15.24 25.28
N SER A 68 13.78 -15.01 25.88
CA SER A 68 12.51 -15.64 25.51
C SER A 68 11.45 -14.56 25.34
N VAL A 69 10.82 -14.52 24.16
CA VAL A 69 9.72 -13.63 23.84
C VAL A 69 8.43 -14.22 24.38
N LEU A 70 7.62 -13.43 25.06
CA LEU A 70 6.30 -13.81 25.55
C LEU A 70 5.26 -12.88 24.92
N GLU A 71 4.30 -13.45 24.21
CA GLU A 71 3.19 -12.74 23.59
C GLU A 71 1.88 -13.21 24.23
N ASN A 72 1.10 -12.28 24.76
CA ASN A 72 -0.11 -12.59 25.52
C ASN A 72 0.13 -13.61 26.66
N GLY A 73 1.33 -13.58 27.27
CA GLY A 73 1.74 -14.53 28.30
C GLY A 73 2.18 -15.91 27.81
N GLN A 74 2.12 -16.17 26.50
CA GLN A 74 2.61 -17.41 25.89
C GLN A 74 4.07 -17.25 25.42
N THR A 75 4.91 -18.21 25.73
CA THR A 75 6.32 -18.21 25.32
C THR A 75 6.43 -18.64 23.86
N LEU A 76 6.99 -17.76 23.02
CA LEU A 76 7.30 -18.04 21.61
C LEU A 76 8.73 -18.56 21.41
N GLY A 77 9.61 -18.41 22.42
CA GLY A 77 11.02 -18.79 22.34
C GLY A 77 11.94 -17.62 22.04
N ALA A 78 13.12 -17.89 21.50
CA ALA A 78 14.13 -16.89 21.19
C ALA A 78 13.68 -16.01 20.01
N PRO A 79 14.04 -14.70 19.98
CA PRO A 79 13.80 -13.85 18.82
C PRO A 79 14.56 -14.36 17.60
N SER A 80 14.00 -14.16 16.41
CA SER A 80 14.61 -14.57 15.14
C SER A 80 15.86 -13.75 14.77
N ARG A 81 15.93 -12.51 15.25
CA ARG A 81 17.09 -11.63 15.12
C ARG A 81 17.24 -10.81 16.39
N PHE A 82 18.48 -10.69 16.84
CA PHE A 82 18.84 -9.91 18.02
C PHE A 82 20.20 -9.25 17.81
N GLU A 83 20.25 -7.92 17.90
CA GLU A 83 21.46 -7.17 17.60
C GLU A 83 21.62 -5.95 18.50
N GLN A 84 22.85 -5.66 18.90
CA GLN A 84 23.20 -4.45 19.62
C GLN A 84 23.44 -3.31 18.63
N LEU A 85 22.75 -2.19 18.83
CA LEU A 85 22.83 -1.00 17.96
C LEU A 85 23.36 0.19 18.74
N PRO A 86 24.18 1.05 18.10
CA PRO A 86 24.54 2.35 18.66
C PRO A 86 23.30 3.27 18.68
N GLN A 87 23.17 4.04 19.78
CA GLN A 87 22.12 5.04 19.95
C GLN A 87 22.72 6.41 20.24
N PRO A 88 22.25 7.49 19.63
CA PRO A 88 22.61 8.83 19.99
C PRO A 88 22.06 9.17 21.37
N LEU A 89 22.78 10.05 22.07
CA LEU A 89 22.38 10.57 23.38
C LEU A 89 21.77 11.96 23.24
N LYS A 90 20.76 12.23 24.03
CA LYS A 90 20.33 13.60 24.32
C LYS A 90 20.98 14.04 25.61
N VAL A 91 21.93 14.97 25.52
CA VAL A 91 22.74 15.46 26.64
C VAL A 91 22.37 16.90 26.96
N VAL A 92 21.87 17.13 28.14
CA VAL A 92 21.61 18.50 28.63
C VAL A 92 22.62 18.84 29.71
N VAL A 93 23.49 19.79 29.46
CA VAL A 93 24.38 20.33 30.49
C VAL A 93 23.68 21.48 31.18
N ALA A 94 23.41 21.32 32.47
CA ALA A 94 22.75 22.33 33.31
C ALA A 94 23.75 22.94 34.29
N ILE A 95 23.98 24.21 34.15
CA ILE A 95 24.89 24.98 35.00
C ILE A 95 24.07 25.73 36.03
N ASN A 96 24.13 25.27 37.28
CA ASN A 96 23.53 25.95 38.44
C ASN A 96 24.52 26.97 38.97
N SER A 97 24.50 28.17 38.38
CA SER A 97 25.44 29.22 38.69
C SER A 97 25.32 29.71 40.14
N GLY A 98 26.47 29.87 40.80
CA GLY A 98 26.53 30.36 42.17
C GLY A 98 27.96 30.79 42.53
N PRO A 99 28.16 31.58 43.62
CA PRO A 99 29.46 32.12 44.06
C PRO A 99 30.52 31.06 44.32
N ALA A 100 30.11 29.86 44.76
CA ALA A 100 31.02 28.74 45.04
C ALA A 100 31.80 28.31 43.78
N LEU A 101 31.19 28.37 42.60
CA LEU A 101 31.84 28.05 41.33
C LEU A 101 32.82 29.13 40.88
N ALA A 102 32.70 30.38 41.37
CA ALA A 102 33.58 31.50 41.04
C ALA A 102 34.89 31.52 41.86
N VAL A 103 35.00 30.62 42.86
CA VAL A 103 36.21 30.53 43.69
C VAL A 103 37.40 30.12 42.82
N ARG A 104 38.48 30.88 42.92
CA ARG A 104 39.71 30.70 42.13
C ARG A 104 40.83 30.10 42.92
N ASP A 105 41.64 29.33 42.28
CA ASP A 105 42.90 28.79 42.86
C ASP A 105 44.04 29.83 42.82
N SER A 106 45.23 29.40 43.25
CA SER A 106 46.43 30.23 43.25
C SER A 106 46.89 30.73 41.88
N MET A 107 46.45 30.07 40.81
CA MET A 107 46.72 30.49 39.43
C MET A 107 45.59 31.35 38.84
N GLY A 108 44.61 31.70 39.63
CA GLY A 108 43.46 32.50 39.24
C GLY A 108 42.41 31.79 38.41
N ILE A 109 42.45 30.46 38.32
CA ILE A 109 41.50 29.64 37.56
C ILE A 109 40.34 29.27 38.50
N SER A 110 39.10 29.54 38.07
CA SER A 110 37.92 29.23 38.86
C SER A 110 37.53 27.73 38.79
N ARG A 111 36.77 27.25 39.79
CA ARG A 111 36.17 25.90 39.73
C ARG A 111 35.39 25.74 38.45
N TYR A 112 34.60 26.74 38.08
CA TYR A 112 33.81 26.75 36.81
C TYR A 112 34.72 26.58 35.59
N ASP A 113 35.84 27.34 35.50
CA ASP A 113 36.77 27.24 34.39
C ASP A 113 37.35 25.82 34.24
N LYS A 114 37.73 25.21 35.37
CA LYS A 114 38.23 23.82 35.41
C LYS A 114 37.17 22.79 34.99
N MET A 115 35.94 22.91 35.50
CA MET A 115 34.83 22.00 35.16
C MET A 115 34.46 22.14 33.67
N THR A 116 34.36 23.37 33.18
CA THR A 116 34.02 23.61 31.76
C THR A 116 35.16 23.21 30.82
N ALA A 117 36.41 23.26 31.21
CA ALA A 117 37.53 22.75 30.42
C ALA A 117 37.40 21.25 30.13
N VAL A 118 36.98 20.44 31.11
CA VAL A 118 36.71 19.02 30.91
C VAL A 118 35.56 18.81 29.93
N LEU A 119 34.47 19.59 30.03
CA LEU A 119 33.35 19.53 29.11
C LEU A 119 33.72 19.90 27.68
N LYS A 120 34.56 20.96 27.53
CA LYS A 120 35.04 21.38 26.21
C LYS A 120 35.90 20.29 25.56
N ASN A 121 36.79 19.68 26.32
CA ASN A 121 37.59 18.55 25.83
C ASN A 121 36.74 17.37 25.43
N TRP A 122 35.74 17.02 26.25
CA TRP A 122 34.79 15.94 25.97
C TRP A 122 33.99 16.21 24.67
N ALA A 123 33.44 17.41 24.50
CA ALA A 123 32.69 17.78 23.31
C ALA A 123 33.57 17.79 22.05
N ALA A 124 34.80 18.30 22.16
CA ALA A 124 35.78 18.32 21.06
C ALA A 124 36.22 16.89 20.63
N ALA A 125 36.20 15.94 21.54
CA ALA A 125 36.53 14.54 21.27
C ALA A 125 35.40 13.77 20.56
N ARG A 126 34.22 14.33 20.42
CA ARG A 126 33.10 13.66 19.73
C ARG A 126 33.37 13.54 18.22
N PRO A 127 33.00 12.38 17.60
CA PRO A 127 33.09 12.21 16.16
C PRO A 127 32.32 13.32 15.41
N ALA A 128 32.83 13.74 14.27
CA ALA A 128 32.21 14.81 13.46
C ALA A 128 30.81 14.41 12.93
N ASP A 129 30.56 13.13 12.77
CA ASP A 129 29.28 12.53 12.36
C ASP A 129 28.40 12.12 13.56
N SER A 130 28.77 12.51 14.78
CA SER A 130 27.96 12.23 15.97
C SER A 130 26.56 12.80 15.81
N ARG A 131 25.57 11.94 16.09
CA ARG A 131 24.14 12.28 16.11
C ARG A 131 23.63 12.69 17.49
N ASP A 132 24.55 12.89 18.44
CA ASP A 132 24.18 13.33 19.79
C ASP A 132 23.52 14.71 19.72
N ASP A 133 22.48 14.90 20.51
CA ASP A 133 21.75 16.16 20.70
C ASP A 133 22.20 16.82 22.00
N PHE A 134 22.91 17.91 21.90
CA PHE A 134 23.41 18.65 23.05
C PHE A 134 22.56 19.90 23.33
N ALA A 135 22.39 20.18 24.62
CA ALA A 135 21.76 21.41 25.09
C ALA A 135 22.57 22.06 26.23
N LEU A 136 22.47 23.37 26.38
CA LEU A 136 23.06 24.15 27.45
C LEU A 136 21.99 24.96 28.15
N VAL A 137 21.92 24.81 29.47
CA VAL A 137 20.91 25.45 30.33
C VAL A 137 21.60 26.05 31.55
N TRP A 138 21.05 27.13 32.08
CA TRP A 138 21.51 27.74 33.31
C TRP A 138 20.38 28.32 34.14
N ASN A 139 20.68 29.00 35.27
CA ASN A 139 19.67 29.58 36.16
C ASN A 139 18.72 30.57 35.49
N GLY A 140 19.21 31.31 34.49
CA GLY A 140 18.44 32.29 33.75
C GLY A 140 17.63 31.73 32.56
N GLY A 141 17.73 30.45 32.28
CA GLY A 141 16.97 29.79 31.21
C GLY A 141 17.79 28.91 30.28
N ILE A 142 17.23 28.64 29.10
CA ILE A 142 17.82 27.80 28.08
C ILE A 142 18.71 28.67 27.18
N ILE A 143 20.01 28.35 27.12
CA ILE A 143 20.99 29.05 26.25
C ILE A 143 20.89 28.50 24.83
N ALA A 144 20.81 27.17 24.70
CA ALA A 144 20.71 26.51 23.42
C ALA A 144 20.21 25.08 23.58
N SER A 145 19.57 24.55 22.56
CA SER A 145 19.10 23.15 22.51
C SER A 145 19.20 22.61 21.06
N GLN A 146 19.18 21.31 20.93
CA GLN A 146 19.23 20.62 19.64
C GLN A 146 20.48 20.98 18.82
N LEU A 147 21.63 20.99 19.48
CA LEU A 147 22.92 21.30 18.86
C LEU A 147 23.75 20.05 18.62
N SER A 148 24.55 20.05 17.54
CA SER A 148 25.67 19.12 17.41
C SER A 148 26.72 19.38 18.50
N PRO A 149 27.56 18.39 18.86
CA PRO A 149 28.65 18.61 19.83
C PRO A 149 29.54 19.82 19.51
N ALA A 150 29.88 20.01 18.23
CA ALA A 150 30.71 21.13 17.80
C ALA A 150 30.01 22.48 17.95
N SER A 151 28.73 22.58 17.60
CA SER A 151 27.95 23.81 17.78
C SER A 151 27.72 24.14 19.25
N TRP A 152 27.53 23.10 20.08
CA TRP A 152 27.39 23.23 21.51
C TRP A 152 28.71 23.73 22.16
N LEU A 153 29.86 23.18 21.73
CA LEU A 153 31.17 23.62 22.18
C LEU A 153 31.35 25.12 21.95
N ALA A 154 31.07 25.60 20.72
CA ALA A 154 31.16 27.00 20.39
C ALA A 154 30.22 27.89 21.24
N ARG A 155 29.07 27.37 21.66
CA ARG A 155 28.14 28.05 22.58
C ARG A 155 28.72 28.13 23.99
N LEU A 156 29.27 27.01 24.49
CA LEU A 156 29.91 26.98 25.82
C LEU A 156 31.13 27.90 25.92
N GLU A 157 31.92 28.01 24.86
CA GLU A 157 33.08 28.90 24.81
C GLU A 157 32.72 30.39 24.94
N ASN A 158 31.57 30.78 24.42
CA ASN A 158 31.04 32.13 24.44
C ASN A 158 30.07 32.41 25.57
N PHE A 159 29.86 31.42 26.47
CA PHE A 159 28.93 31.57 27.59
C PHE A 159 29.65 31.98 28.86
N ASP A 160 29.31 33.17 29.39
CA ASP A 160 29.78 33.68 30.66
C ASP A 160 28.59 33.75 31.66
N PRO A 161 28.46 32.79 32.57
CA PRO A 161 27.44 32.84 33.62
C PRO A 161 27.85 33.89 34.67
N ALA A 162 26.92 34.68 35.13
CA ALA A 162 27.12 35.66 36.18
C ALA A 162 27.31 35.01 37.54
N LEU A 163 28.36 34.19 37.71
CA LEU A 163 28.56 33.28 38.89
C LEU A 163 28.42 33.98 40.25
N ARG A 164 28.99 35.18 40.38
CA ARG A 164 28.99 35.90 41.67
C ARG A 164 27.62 36.53 42.00
N ASN A 165 26.83 36.81 40.98
CA ASN A 165 25.55 37.50 41.12
C ASN A 165 24.36 36.50 41.02
N SER A 166 24.63 35.22 40.81
CA SER A 166 23.61 34.19 40.68
C SER A 166 23.39 33.49 42.06
N VAL A 167 22.15 33.08 42.29
CA VAL A 167 21.78 32.28 43.43
C VAL A 167 21.55 30.86 42.93
N ALA A 168 22.29 29.91 43.52
CA ALA A 168 22.10 28.50 43.22
C ALA A 168 20.71 28.03 43.69
N GLY A 169 20.05 27.17 42.92
CA GLY A 169 18.73 26.61 43.21
C GLY A 169 18.38 25.47 42.25
N LEU A 170 17.14 25.14 42.12
CA LEU A 170 16.68 24.04 41.26
C LEU A 170 16.19 24.47 39.87
N THR A 171 16.21 25.78 39.56
CA THR A 171 15.65 26.32 38.31
C THR A 171 16.32 25.77 37.07
N SER A 172 17.68 25.72 37.07
CA SER A 172 18.44 25.17 35.94
C SER A 172 18.17 23.67 35.73
N LEU A 173 17.97 22.90 36.81
CA LEU A 173 17.60 21.49 36.74
C LEU A 173 16.20 21.32 36.16
N ALA A 174 15.24 22.16 36.57
CA ALA A 174 13.88 22.13 36.02
C ALA A 174 13.88 22.43 34.50
N PHE A 175 14.59 23.49 34.07
CA PHE A 175 14.75 23.79 32.64
C PHE A 175 15.44 22.65 31.89
N ALA A 176 16.45 22.01 32.49
CA ALA A 176 17.12 20.86 31.87
C ALA A 176 16.17 19.69 31.66
N MET A 177 15.27 19.41 32.59
CA MET A 177 14.25 18.40 32.44
C MET A 177 13.24 18.73 31.35
N ASP A 178 12.83 20.00 31.24
CA ASP A 178 11.97 20.46 30.15
C ASP A 178 12.64 20.22 28.79
N VAL A 179 13.91 20.62 28.64
CA VAL A 179 14.68 20.42 27.41
C VAL A 179 14.92 18.95 27.11
N ALA A 180 15.22 18.13 28.12
CA ALA A 180 15.41 16.69 27.95
C ALA A 180 14.15 15.98 27.48
N GLN A 181 12.96 16.51 27.77
CA GLN A 181 11.68 15.98 27.34
C GLN A 181 11.23 16.52 25.97
N GLN A 182 11.80 17.61 25.48
CA GLN A 182 11.48 18.17 24.16
C GLN A 182 12.03 17.32 23.02
N GLY A 183 11.35 17.38 21.87
CA GLY A 183 11.71 16.66 20.65
C GLY A 183 11.02 15.30 20.50
N GLN A 184 11.08 14.76 19.27
CA GLN A 184 10.58 13.40 19.04
C GLN A 184 11.47 12.41 19.80
N ALA A 185 10.88 11.72 20.75
CA ALA A 185 11.53 10.59 21.40
C ALA A 185 11.77 9.52 20.32
N THR A 186 12.99 9.42 19.82
CA THR A 186 13.41 8.21 19.11
C THR A 186 13.20 7.05 20.08
N SER A 187 12.43 6.05 19.70
CA SER A 187 12.23 4.87 20.55
C SER A 187 13.59 4.34 21.00
N GLY A 188 13.77 4.14 22.30
CA GLY A 188 15.06 3.73 22.88
C GLY A 188 16.11 4.84 23.09
N GLY A 189 15.83 6.09 22.71
CA GLY A 189 16.76 7.20 22.91
C GLY A 189 17.02 7.53 24.38
N LYS A 190 18.30 7.65 24.77
CA LYS A 190 18.72 7.92 26.15
C LYS A 190 18.81 9.42 26.38
N LYS A 191 18.36 9.85 27.56
CA LYS A 191 18.35 11.24 28.01
C LYS A 191 19.21 11.39 29.23
N VAL A 192 20.16 12.31 29.16
CA VAL A 192 21.13 12.55 30.21
C VAL A 192 21.13 14.04 30.58
N ILE A 193 21.12 14.33 31.87
CA ILE A 193 21.39 15.66 32.40
C ILE A 193 22.72 15.60 33.14
N LEU A 194 23.69 16.42 32.78
CA LEU A 194 24.87 16.69 33.57
C LEU A 194 24.65 17.98 34.34
N PHE A 195 24.40 17.86 35.63
CA PHE A 195 24.07 18.96 36.52
C PHE A 195 25.31 19.43 37.28
N ILE A 196 25.82 20.60 36.92
CA ILE A 196 26.96 21.25 37.58
C ILE A 196 26.41 22.24 38.60
N THR A 197 26.67 22.03 39.89
CA THR A 197 25.97 22.75 40.93
C THR A 197 26.85 22.88 42.20
N PRO A 198 26.72 23.98 42.97
CA PRO A 198 27.08 24.02 44.36
C PRO A 198 26.09 23.21 45.21
N HIS A 199 26.32 23.10 46.50
CA HIS A 199 25.32 22.54 47.42
C HIS A 199 24.03 23.36 47.37
N LEU A 200 22.88 22.71 47.60
CA LEU A 200 21.57 23.37 47.67
C LEU A 200 21.30 23.93 49.06
N ASP A 201 20.59 25.05 49.13
CA ASP A 201 20.02 25.54 50.39
C ASP A 201 18.91 24.56 50.84
N THR A 202 18.71 24.46 52.15
CA THR A 202 17.67 23.59 52.75
C THR A 202 16.26 23.91 52.28
N ARG A 203 16.01 25.14 51.84
CA ARG A 203 14.73 25.55 51.28
C ARG A 203 14.39 24.86 49.95
N ASP A 204 15.40 24.57 49.15
CA ASP A 204 15.24 23.96 47.82
C ASP A 204 14.95 22.45 47.89
N LEU A 205 15.27 21.84 49.03
CA LEU A 205 15.14 20.39 49.19
C LEU A 205 13.68 19.88 49.10
N ASN A 206 12.69 20.75 49.39
CA ASN A 206 11.29 20.35 49.34
C ASN A 206 10.78 20.06 47.92
N ALA A 207 11.36 20.69 46.90
CA ALA A 207 10.96 20.48 45.50
C ALA A 207 11.74 19.34 44.82
N LEU A 208 12.82 18.85 45.42
CA LEU A 208 13.70 17.86 44.81
C LEU A 208 13.02 16.49 44.57
N PRO A 209 12.14 15.97 45.47
CA PRO A 209 11.44 14.71 45.24
C PRO A 209 10.58 14.71 43.97
N ASP A 210 9.92 15.82 43.69
CA ASP A 210 9.09 15.97 42.45
C ASP A 210 9.97 15.91 41.21
N LEU A 211 11.12 16.56 41.20
CA LEU A 211 12.08 16.51 40.11
C LEU A 211 12.68 15.10 39.92
N ILE A 212 12.98 14.40 41.01
CA ILE A 212 13.42 12.98 40.96
C ILE A 212 12.33 12.11 40.31
N ASN A 213 11.09 12.24 40.75
CA ASN A 213 9.97 11.47 40.18
C ASN A 213 9.77 11.79 38.70
N ARG A 214 9.86 13.05 38.35
CA ARG A 214 9.77 13.51 36.96
C ARG A 214 10.90 12.92 36.10
N ALA A 215 12.14 12.93 36.59
CA ALA A 215 13.27 12.35 35.87
C ALA A 215 13.10 10.83 35.67
N ARG A 216 12.66 10.11 36.70
CA ARG A 216 12.39 8.66 36.63
C ARG A 216 11.28 8.34 35.61
N GLN A 217 10.15 9.05 35.66
CA GLN A 217 9.04 8.85 34.72
C GLN A 217 9.44 9.12 33.26
N ALA A 218 10.33 10.09 33.06
CA ALA A 218 10.82 10.47 31.73
C ALA A 218 12.05 9.66 31.28
N ASN A 219 12.53 8.70 32.08
CA ASN A 219 13.76 7.95 31.86
C ASN A 219 14.98 8.86 31.62
N ILE A 220 15.11 9.92 32.45
CA ILE A 220 16.23 10.85 32.40
C ILE A 220 17.22 10.47 33.49
N ARG A 221 18.48 10.19 33.15
CA ARG A 221 19.56 9.99 34.11
C ARG A 221 20.21 11.34 34.43
N VAL A 222 20.35 11.64 35.74
CA VAL A 222 20.94 12.87 36.20
C VAL A 222 22.30 12.57 36.80
N PHE A 223 23.34 13.11 36.20
CA PHE A 223 24.72 13.08 36.72
C PHE A 223 25.02 14.39 37.40
N VAL A 224 25.67 14.38 38.54
CA VAL A 224 25.92 15.56 39.36
C VAL A 224 27.42 15.81 39.53
N TRP A 225 27.83 17.01 39.15
CA TRP A 225 29.13 17.56 39.51
C TRP A 225 28.94 18.62 40.58
N LEU A 226 29.24 18.26 41.83
CA LEU A 226 29.14 19.17 42.95
C LEU A 226 30.42 19.98 43.09
N GLY A 227 30.37 21.27 42.67
CA GLY A 227 31.50 22.21 42.75
C GLY A 227 31.37 23.15 43.92
N ASP A 228 32.01 22.80 45.06
CA ASP A 228 31.91 23.59 46.29
C ASP A 228 33.20 23.50 47.15
N SER A 229 33.22 24.15 48.30
CA SER A 229 34.25 23.96 49.31
C SER A 229 34.03 22.60 50.01
N SER A 230 35.13 21.96 50.41
CA SER A 230 35.07 20.64 51.06
C SER A 230 34.17 20.59 52.31
N ASP A 231 34.01 21.70 52.99
CA ASP A 231 33.16 21.83 54.17
C ASP A 231 31.67 21.58 53.86
N TYR A 232 31.25 21.80 52.61
CA TYR A 232 29.87 21.62 52.16
C TYR A 232 29.58 20.24 51.56
N PHE A 233 30.58 19.37 51.38
CA PHE A 233 30.35 18.06 50.77
C PHE A 233 29.47 17.13 51.62
N ASN A 234 29.50 17.32 52.94
CA ASN A 234 28.61 16.62 53.88
C ASN A 234 27.34 17.42 54.24
N HIS A 235 27.14 18.59 53.63
CA HIS A 235 25.94 19.37 53.87
C HIS A 235 24.70 18.63 53.34
N ARG A 236 23.55 18.81 54.02
CA ARG A 236 22.30 18.15 53.68
C ARG A 236 21.90 18.41 52.22
N GLY A 237 22.15 19.62 51.70
CA GLY A 237 21.88 19.99 50.29
C GLY A 237 22.80 19.27 49.31
N ALA A 238 24.03 18.93 49.68
CA ALA A 238 24.92 18.11 48.84
C ALA A 238 24.49 16.64 48.84
N GLN A 239 24.13 16.09 50.00
CA GLN A 239 23.66 14.70 50.12
C GLN A 239 22.37 14.49 49.29
N ALA A 240 21.45 15.42 49.32
CA ALA A 240 20.23 15.35 48.51
C ALA A 240 20.51 15.35 46.98
N LEU A 241 21.58 15.99 46.52
CA LEU A 241 22.03 15.94 45.14
C LEU A 241 22.65 14.56 44.77
N PHE A 242 23.33 13.93 45.71
CA PHE A 242 23.83 12.55 45.51
C PHE A 242 22.68 11.56 45.43
N ASP A 243 21.66 11.73 46.27
CA ASP A 243 20.42 10.96 46.23
C ASP A 243 19.67 11.15 44.91
N LEU A 244 19.60 12.37 44.36
CA LEU A 244 19.05 12.65 43.02
C LEU A 244 19.76 11.84 41.94
N ALA A 245 21.11 11.90 41.93
CA ALA A 245 21.88 11.17 40.93
C ALA A 245 21.62 9.64 41.06
N GLN A 246 21.70 9.11 42.23
CA GLN A 246 21.50 7.68 42.51
C GLN A 246 20.07 7.21 42.12
N GLN A 247 19.04 7.94 42.56
CA GLN A 247 17.64 7.57 42.30
C GLN A 247 17.23 7.66 40.86
N THR A 248 17.96 8.44 40.05
CA THR A 248 17.75 8.56 38.60
C THR A 248 18.68 7.64 37.79
N GLY A 249 19.49 6.81 38.42
CA GLY A 249 20.44 5.92 37.76
C GLY A 249 21.68 6.63 37.20
N GLY A 250 21.97 7.85 37.67
CA GLY A 250 23.20 8.57 37.36
C GLY A 250 24.26 8.37 38.44
N ARG A 251 25.31 9.19 38.36
CA ARG A 251 26.47 9.20 39.29
C ARG A 251 26.75 10.63 39.77
N SER A 252 27.48 10.77 40.81
CA SER A 252 27.90 12.08 41.34
C SER A 252 29.40 12.11 41.62
N THR A 253 29.99 13.29 41.51
CA THR A 253 31.37 13.58 41.92
C THR A 253 31.42 14.91 42.66
N ILE A 254 32.44 15.05 43.50
CA ILE A 254 32.74 16.27 44.27
C ILE A 254 33.96 16.97 43.68
N PHE A 255 33.97 18.28 43.74
CA PHE A 255 35.05 19.10 43.21
C PHE A 255 35.29 20.38 44.06
N SER A 256 36.32 20.38 44.86
CA SER A 256 36.73 21.59 45.59
C SER A 256 37.67 22.52 44.78
N GLY A 257 38.16 22.01 43.66
CA GLY A 257 39.18 22.68 42.82
C GLY A 257 40.49 21.90 42.72
N THR A 258 40.64 20.81 43.48
CA THR A 258 41.87 20.00 43.54
C THR A 258 41.66 18.55 43.09
N GLU A 259 40.45 18.03 43.17
CA GLU A 259 40.12 16.68 42.74
C GLU A 259 40.15 16.55 41.20
N THR A 260 40.37 15.36 40.72
CA THR A 260 40.24 15.04 39.30
C THR A 260 38.78 14.85 38.92
N LEU A 261 38.27 15.62 37.98
CA LEU A 261 36.95 15.43 37.43
C LEU A 261 36.96 14.25 36.43
N PRO A 262 35.96 13.37 36.47
CA PRO A 262 35.84 12.30 35.49
C PRO A 262 35.53 12.84 34.10
N ASP A 263 35.98 12.12 33.06
CA ASP A 263 35.48 12.36 31.72
C ASP A 263 33.98 12.01 31.66
N PRO A 264 33.10 12.93 31.23
CA PRO A 264 31.68 12.60 31.07
C PRO A 264 31.42 11.34 30.24
N GLU A 265 32.28 11.02 29.28
CA GLU A 265 32.14 9.83 28.45
C GLU A 265 32.21 8.55 29.26
N GLU A 266 33.04 8.49 30.31
CA GLU A 266 33.11 7.32 31.20
C GLU A 266 31.76 7.01 31.88
N TRP A 267 30.91 8.01 32.04
CA TRP A 267 29.59 7.87 32.66
C TRP A 267 28.48 7.57 31.64
N VAL A 268 28.64 8.01 30.40
CA VAL A 268 27.56 7.91 29.40
C VAL A 268 27.82 6.88 28.31
N ALA A 269 29.05 6.33 28.22
CA ALA A 269 29.41 5.36 27.17
C ALA A 269 28.49 4.13 27.16
N SER A 270 28.15 3.62 28.35
CA SER A 270 27.23 2.48 28.47
C SER A 270 25.82 2.78 27.99
N LEU A 271 25.42 4.05 27.94
CA LEU A 271 24.09 4.48 27.46
C LEU A 271 23.99 4.56 25.95
N ARG A 272 25.12 4.43 25.24
CA ARG A 272 25.18 4.54 23.77
C ARG A 272 24.72 3.32 23.01
N TYR A 273 24.07 2.37 23.67
CA TYR A 273 23.63 1.13 23.05
C TYR A 273 22.18 0.81 23.41
N VAL A 274 21.53 0.12 22.50
CA VAL A 274 20.21 -0.50 22.68
C VAL A 274 20.22 -1.82 21.93
N TYR A 275 19.48 -2.80 22.39
CA TYR A 275 19.22 -4.01 21.63
C TYR A 275 18.00 -3.83 20.75
N ARG A 276 18.07 -4.32 19.52
CA ARG A 276 16.93 -4.51 18.64
C ARG A 276 16.66 -6.00 18.51
N MET A 277 15.45 -6.41 18.84
CA MET A 277 14.96 -7.76 18.62
C MET A 277 13.89 -7.77 17.56
N THR A 278 13.87 -8.84 16.74
CA THR A 278 12.83 -9.10 15.75
C THR A 278 12.30 -10.49 15.98
N TYR A 279 10.99 -10.67 15.94
CA TYR A 279 10.36 -11.97 16.12
C TYR A 279 9.12 -12.10 15.25
N GLN A 280 8.65 -13.33 15.03
CA GLN A 280 7.39 -13.61 14.35
C GLN A 280 6.27 -13.71 15.37
N SER A 281 5.26 -12.86 15.22
CA SER A 281 4.06 -12.89 16.07
C SER A 281 3.20 -14.13 15.77
N ALA A 282 2.63 -14.69 16.82
CA ALA A 282 1.62 -15.75 16.72
C ALA A 282 0.19 -15.21 16.75
N VAL A 283 0.01 -13.91 16.85
CA VAL A 283 -1.30 -13.26 16.88
C VAL A 283 -2.04 -13.46 15.56
N ARG A 284 -3.32 -13.84 15.66
CA ARG A 284 -4.22 -14.06 14.51
C ARG A 284 -5.53 -13.28 14.62
N GLU A 285 -5.68 -12.52 15.69
CA GLU A 285 -6.90 -11.78 15.98
C GLU A 285 -6.61 -10.28 16.06
N THR A 286 -7.55 -9.49 15.58
CA THR A 286 -7.51 -8.03 15.76
C THR A 286 -7.71 -7.67 17.22
N GLY A 287 -6.90 -6.78 17.74
CA GLY A 287 -7.06 -6.33 19.12
C GLY A 287 -5.81 -5.76 19.77
N LEU A 288 -5.91 -5.64 21.08
CA LEU A 288 -4.82 -5.23 21.95
C LEU A 288 -4.11 -6.49 22.47
N HIS A 289 -2.81 -6.56 22.24
CA HIS A 289 -1.94 -7.66 22.64
C HIS A 289 -0.84 -7.16 23.56
N THR A 290 -0.20 -8.08 24.27
CA THR A 290 0.90 -7.74 25.17
C THR A 290 2.17 -8.48 24.78
N LEU A 291 3.28 -7.75 24.86
CA LEU A 291 4.63 -8.27 24.64
C LEU A 291 5.43 -8.12 25.91
N SER A 292 6.12 -9.17 26.33
CA SER A 292 7.16 -9.12 27.36
C SER A 292 8.34 -10.00 26.97
N VAL A 293 9.47 -9.78 27.62
CA VAL A 293 10.71 -10.51 27.37
C VAL A 293 11.27 -11.04 28.70
N LEU A 294 11.66 -12.29 28.69
CA LEU A 294 12.41 -12.92 29.74
C LEU A 294 13.88 -13.00 29.34
N LEU A 295 14.78 -12.51 30.16
CA LEU A 295 16.23 -12.64 30.03
C LEU A 295 16.76 -13.65 31.06
N ASN A 296 17.57 -14.59 30.61
CA ASN A 296 18.30 -15.51 31.48
C ASN A 296 19.75 -15.58 30.97
N ALA A 297 20.58 -14.71 31.51
CA ALA A 297 21.97 -14.57 31.08
C ALA A 297 22.88 -14.17 32.25
N ARG A 298 24.05 -14.73 32.32
CA ARG A 298 25.14 -14.31 33.23
C ARG A 298 24.72 -14.15 34.70
N GLY A 299 23.82 -15.01 35.17
CA GLY A 299 23.27 -14.93 36.52
C GLY A 299 22.12 -13.94 36.71
N LEU A 300 21.79 -13.16 35.69
CA LEU A 300 20.62 -12.27 35.67
C LEU A 300 19.39 -13.05 35.19
N GLN A 301 18.33 -12.97 35.95
CA GLN A 301 16.99 -13.44 35.56
C GLN A 301 16.04 -12.26 35.66
N LEU A 302 15.73 -11.67 34.53
CA LEU A 302 14.93 -10.46 34.45
C LEU A 302 13.72 -10.68 33.54
N THR A 303 12.58 -10.12 33.94
CA THR A 303 11.39 -10.08 33.12
C THR A 303 11.02 -8.62 32.87
N SER A 304 10.81 -8.24 31.62
CA SER A 304 10.35 -6.89 31.29
C SER A 304 8.91 -6.67 31.76
N ASN A 305 8.56 -5.43 32.03
CA ASN A 305 7.15 -5.07 32.15
C ASN A 305 6.47 -5.35 30.79
N PRO A 306 5.22 -5.84 30.79
CA PRO A 306 4.48 -6.04 29.56
C PRO A 306 4.17 -4.71 28.89
N VAL A 307 4.41 -4.65 27.58
CA VAL A 307 4.08 -3.51 26.72
C VAL A 307 2.92 -3.89 25.81
N SER A 308 1.88 -3.06 25.79
CA SER A 308 0.73 -3.31 24.94
C SER A 308 0.96 -2.79 23.52
N PHE A 309 0.58 -3.57 22.52
CA PHE A 309 0.54 -3.15 21.12
C PHE A 309 -0.78 -3.54 20.49
N ARG A 310 -1.20 -2.78 19.48
CA ARG A 310 -2.45 -3.01 18.75
C ARG A 310 -2.14 -3.50 17.36
N VAL A 311 -2.86 -4.53 16.94
CA VAL A 311 -2.84 -5.03 15.57
C VAL A 311 -4.27 -5.04 15.03
N GLU A 312 -4.46 -4.56 13.82
CA GLU A 312 -5.72 -4.63 13.10
C GLU A 312 -5.51 -5.54 11.90
N ILE A 313 -5.92 -6.80 12.05
CA ILE A 313 -5.72 -7.83 11.03
C ILE A 313 -7.07 -8.09 10.36
N GLN A 314 -7.10 -8.04 9.03
CA GLN A 314 -8.27 -8.42 8.25
C GLN A 314 -7.89 -9.57 7.31
N PRO A 315 -8.81 -10.50 7.01
CA PRO A 315 -8.54 -11.53 6.03
C PRO A 315 -8.29 -10.93 4.65
N PRO A 316 -7.54 -11.63 3.78
CA PRO A 316 -7.35 -11.19 2.39
C PRO A 316 -8.71 -11.04 1.70
N ASN A 317 -8.85 -10.02 0.87
CA ASN A 317 -10.10 -9.69 0.17
C ASN A 317 -9.95 -9.99 -1.32
N PRO A 318 -10.30 -11.21 -1.78
CA PRO A 318 -10.23 -11.55 -3.18
C PRO A 318 -11.38 -10.92 -3.98
N ALA A 319 -11.07 -10.49 -5.20
CA ALA A 319 -12.05 -10.01 -6.16
C ALA A 319 -11.72 -10.55 -7.56
N LEU A 320 -12.73 -10.96 -8.30
CA LEU A 320 -12.59 -11.37 -9.70
C LEU A 320 -12.27 -10.12 -10.55
N LEU A 321 -11.22 -10.21 -11.36
CA LEU A 321 -10.79 -9.12 -12.23
C LEU A 321 -11.41 -9.32 -13.62
N SER A 322 -12.36 -8.47 -13.99
CA SER A 322 -13.05 -8.52 -15.28
C SER A 322 -13.56 -9.92 -15.66
N PRO A 323 -14.35 -10.57 -14.80
CA PRO A 323 -14.88 -11.89 -15.10
C PRO A 323 -15.74 -11.84 -16.38
N PRO A 324 -15.72 -12.89 -17.22
CA PRO A 324 -16.56 -12.92 -18.40
C PRO A 324 -18.04 -12.95 -18.00
N ILE A 325 -18.86 -12.11 -18.60
CA ILE A 325 -20.32 -12.15 -18.42
C ILE A 325 -20.89 -13.36 -19.14
N GLN A 326 -20.29 -13.69 -20.30
CA GLN A 326 -20.75 -14.76 -21.19
C GLN A 326 -19.56 -15.44 -21.85
N ILE A 327 -19.61 -16.77 -21.94
CA ILE A 327 -18.64 -17.59 -22.67
C ILE A 327 -19.42 -18.37 -23.74
N VAL A 328 -19.11 -18.10 -25.01
CA VAL A 328 -19.74 -18.80 -26.13
C VAL A 328 -18.82 -19.92 -26.60
N ARG A 329 -19.32 -21.17 -26.53
CA ARG A 329 -18.64 -22.37 -26.98
C ARG A 329 -19.24 -22.88 -28.29
N GLN A 330 -18.40 -23.06 -29.30
CA GLN A 330 -18.81 -23.60 -30.59
C GLN A 330 -17.68 -24.36 -31.27
N ASN A 331 -18.03 -25.37 -32.05
CA ASN A 331 -17.08 -26.00 -32.98
C ASN A 331 -17.28 -25.38 -34.38
N LEU A 332 -16.27 -24.64 -34.85
CA LEU A 332 -16.31 -23.96 -36.15
C LEU A 332 -16.08 -24.90 -37.33
N VAL A 333 -15.53 -26.10 -37.08
CA VAL A 333 -15.21 -27.09 -38.12
C VAL A 333 -16.36 -28.05 -38.32
N ASP A 334 -16.89 -28.58 -37.22
CA ASP A 334 -18.04 -29.49 -37.27
C ASP A 334 -19.05 -29.11 -36.14
N ALA A 335 -20.17 -28.53 -36.55
CA ALA A 335 -21.22 -28.08 -35.63
C ALA A 335 -21.88 -29.26 -34.88
N PHE A 336 -21.67 -30.53 -35.30
CA PHE A 336 -22.20 -31.70 -34.63
C PHE A 336 -21.25 -32.31 -33.58
N ASP A 337 -19.98 -31.89 -33.59
CA ASP A 337 -18.98 -32.29 -32.60
C ASP A 337 -18.93 -31.26 -31.45
N ILE A 338 -19.89 -31.35 -30.53
CA ILE A 338 -20.03 -30.44 -29.39
C ILE A 338 -18.90 -30.64 -28.39
N GLU A 339 -18.35 -31.85 -28.25
CA GLU A 339 -17.27 -32.17 -27.30
C GLU A 339 -15.98 -31.39 -27.61
N ASN A 340 -15.72 -31.13 -28.88
CA ASN A 340 -14.56 -30.32 -29.31
C ASN A 340 -14.89 -28.86 -29.54
N SER A 341 -15.92 -28.32 -28.88
CA SER A 341 -16.23 -26.88 -28.90
C SER A 341 -15.15 -26.05 -28.23
N LEU A 342 -14.83 -24.89 -28.83
CA LEU A 342 -13.87 -23.93 -28.31
C LEU A 342 -14.58 -22.71 -27.68
N PRO A 343 -14.01 -22.09 -26.66
CA PRO A 343 -12.79 -22.43 -25.95
C PRO A 343 -12.96 -23.70 -25.08
N LYS A 344 -11.87 -24.45 -24.87
CA LYS A 344 -11.84 -25.60 -23.94
C LYS A 344 -11.57 -25.15 -22.51
N THR A 345 -10.89 -24.03 -22.33
CA THR A 345 -10.55 -23.43 -21.04
C THR A 345 -10.80 -21.93 -21.05
N GLN A 346 -11.09 -21.38 -19.89
CA GLN A 346 -11.22 -19.93 -19.66
C GLN A 346 -10.26 -19.50 -18.55
N GLU A 347 -9.39 -18.55 -18.85
CA GLU A 347 -8.55 -17.91 -17.81
C GLU A 347 -9.43 -16.97 -16.98
N ILE A 348 -9.32 -17.08 -15.66
CA ILE A 348 -9.99 -16.23 -14.68
C ILE A 348 -8.90 -15.54 -13.87
N ALA A 349 -8.82 -14.22 -13.98
CA ALA A 349 -7.89 -13.40 -13.22
C ALA A 349 -8.55 -12.84 -11.96
N ILE A 350 -7.75 -12.71 -10.90
CA ILE A 350 -8.19 -12.14 -9.63
C ILE A 350 -7.20 -11.08 -9.13
N ILE A 351 -7.69 -10.24 -8.24
CA ILE A 351 -6.86 -9.40 -7.40
C ILE A 351 -7.17 -9.73 -5.93
N VAL A 352 -6.14 -9.75 -5.09
CA VAL A 352 -6.31 -9.93 -3.65
C VAL A 352 -5.77 -8.70 -2.94
N GLU A 353 -6.64 -8.02 -2.23
CA GLU A 353 -6.30 -6.81 -1.47
C GLU A 353 -6.26 -7.12 0.03
N PHE A 354 -5.38 -6.43 0.75
CA PHE A 354 -5.33 -6.44 2.21
C PHE A 354 -5.82 -5.09 2.72
N ASN A 355 -7.06 -5.05 3.21
CA ASN A 355 -7.72 -3.81 3.65
C ASN A 355 -7.09 -3.21 4.92
N ASP A 356 -6.28 -3.99 5.64
CA ASP A 356 -5.48 -3.56 6.79
C ASP A 356 -4.16 -2.91 6.41
N ASN A 357 -3.84 -2.80 5.12
CA ASN A 357 -2.57 -2.32 4.57
C ASN A 357 -1.33 -3.14 5.01
N ILE A 358 -1.54 -4.31 5.60
CA ILE A 358 -0.46 -5.19 6.04
C ILE A 358 -0.26 -6.26 4.95
N LYS A 359 0.74 -6.07 4.09
CA LYS A 359 1.08 -7.04 3.04
C LYS A 359 1.56 -8.35 3.65
N ARG A 360 0.83 -9.42 3.40
CA ARG A 360 1.19 -10.78 3.79
C ARG A 360 1.26 -11.65 2.54
N SER A 361 2.05 -12.72 2.60
CA SER A 361 2.04 -13.72 1.54
C SER A 361 0.72 -14.51 1.58
N LEU A 362 0.21 -14.87 0.41
CA LEU A 362 -0.88 -15.82 0.30
C LEU A 362 -0.34 -17.24 0.49
N ALA A 363 -1.11 -18.09 1.12
CA ALA A 363 -0.84 -19.51 1.26
C ALA A 363 -1.56 -20.32 0.17
N ARG A 364 -2.78 -19.87 -0.21
CA ARG A 364 -3.61 -20.56 -1.18
C ARG A 364 -4.65 -19.60 -1.78
N THR A 365 -4.97 -19.81 -3.05
CA THR A 365 -6.20 -19.27 -3.66
C THR A 365 -6.94 -20.40 -4.38
N THR A 366 -8.28 -20.42 -4.28
CA THR A 366 -9.13 -21.49 -4.82
C THR A 366 -10.27 -20.88 -5.61
N LEU A 367 -10.46 -21.31 -6.85
CA LEU A 367 -11.61 -20.97 -7.69
C LEU A 367 -12.71 -21.99 -7.49
N TYR A 368 -13.91 -21.52 -7.18
CA TYR A 368 -15.12 -22.31 -7.11
C TYR A 368 -16.04 -21.97 -8.29
N VAL A 369 -16.55 -22.99 -8.93
CA VAL A 369 -17.63 -22.89 -9.92
C VAL A 369 -18.82 -23.69 -9.38
N ASP A 370 -19.96 -23.02 -9.23
CA ASP A 370 -21.18 -23.60 -8.64
C ASP A 370 -20.94 -24.24 -7.26
N GLY A 371 -20.00 -23.66 -6.49
CA GLY A 371 -19.62 -24.15 -5.17
C GLY A 371 -18.68 -25.38 -5.17
N VAL A 372 -18.21 -25.82 -6.34
CA VAL A 372 -17.24 -26.92 -6.48
C VAL A 372 -15.88 -26.33 -6.86
N ILE A 373 -14.80 -26.90 -6.32
CA ILE A 373 -13.43 -26.48 -6.66
C ILE A 373 -13.19 -26.78 -8.14
N ALA A 374 -12.89 -25.71 -8.90
CA ALA A 374 -12.54 -25.82 -10.32
C ALA A 374 -11.03 -25.74 -10.54
N ASP A 375 -10.33 -24.92 -9.73
CA ASP A 375 -8.87 -24.79 -9.79
C ASP A 375 -8.32 -24.26 -8.46
N GLU A 376 -7.06 -24.60 -8.12
CA GLU A 376 -6.44 -24.23 -6.86
C GLU A 376 -4.95 -23.91 -7.05
N ASN A 377 -4.51 -22.76 -6.56
CA ASN A 377 -3.10 -22.37 -6.51
C ASN A 377 -2.56 -22.49 -5.08
N THR A 378 -1.61 -23.38 -4.87
CA THR A 378 -0.88 -23.56 -3.59
C THR A 378 0.54 -22.98 -3.65
N ALA A 379 0.95 -22.43 -4.79
CA ALA A 379 2.23 -21.75 -5.04
C ALA A 379 2.01 -20.56 -5.98
N PRO A 380 2.88 -19.54 -5.94
CA PRO A 380 2.80 -18.41 -6.87
C PRO A 380 2.89 -18.84 -8.35
N PRO A 381 2.20 -18.16 -9.25
CA PRO A 381 1.34 -16.99 -9.05
C PRO A 381 -0.04 -17.35 -8.49
N PHE A 382 -0.61 -16.46 -7.63
CA PHE A 382 -1.91 -16.67 -6.98
C PHE A 382 -3.06 -15.89 -7.64
N ASP A 383 -2.79 -15.23 -8.75
CA ASP A 383 -3.67 -14.23 -9.37
C ASP A 383 -4.44 -14.75 -10.59
N LYS A 384 -4.24 -16.02 -10.99
CA LYS A 384 -4.84 -16.60 -12.18
C LYS A 384 -5.27 -18.04 -11.97
N PHE A 385 -6.41 -18.38 -12.57
CA PHE A 385 -6.95 -19.72 -12.60
C PHE A 385 -7.29 -20.13 -14.02
N THR A 386 -7.33 -21.44 -14.24
CA THR A 386 -7.78 -22.04 -15.50
C THR A 386 -9.07 -22.80 -15.26
N TRP A 387 -10.19 -22.22 -15.69
CA TRP A 387 -11.48 -22.90 -15.65
C TRP A 387 -11.59 -23.84 -16.84
N ASP A 388 -11.69 -25.17 -16.60
CA ASP A 388 -11.95 -26.17 -17.65
C ASP A 388 -13.44 -26.14 -18.05
N LEU A 389 -13.67 -26.00 -19.34
CA LEU A 389 -15.01 -25.92 -19.92
C LEU A 389 -15.42 -27.21 -20.66
N GLN A 390 -14.58 -28.24 -20.68
CA GLN A 390 -14.82 -29.43 -21.50
C GLN A 390 -16.14 -30.14 -21.15
N ASP A 391 -16.47 -30.21 -19.88
CA ASP A 391 -17.68 -30.88 -19.39
C ASP A 391 -18.97 -30.06 -19.57
N TYR A 392 -18.86 -28.78 -19.98
CA TYR A 392 -20.01 -27.91 -20.18
C TYR A 392 -20.55 -28.07 -21.62
N LEU A 393 -21.37 -29.15 -21.83
CA LEU A 393 -21.93 -29.50 -23.14
C LEU A 393 -23.32 -28.89 -23.40
N VAL A 394 -23.92 -28.25 -22.41
CA VAL A 394 -25.24 -27.61 -22.45
C VAL A 394 -25.12 -26.16 -21.95
N SER A 395 -25.89 -25.27 -22.55
CA SER A 395 -25.94 -23.88 -22.07
C SER A 395 -26.51 -23.79 -20.66
N GLY A 396 -25.89 -23.01 -19.80
CA GLY A 396 -26.29 -22.82 -18.41
C GLY A 396 -25.74 -21.53 -17.83
N GLU A 397 -26.33 -21.11 -16.72
CA GLU A 397 -25.79 -20.05 -15.86
C GLU A 397 -24.97 -20.71 -14.76
N HIS A 398 -23.75 -20.24 -14.54
CA HIS A 398 -22.79 -20.74 -13.57
C HIS A 398 -22.34 -19.60 -12.67
N THR A 399 -21.91 -19.93 -11.46
CA THR A 399 -21.46 -18.95 -10.48
C THR A 399 -19.97 -19.12 -10.21
N LEU A 400 -19.23 -18.01 -10.29
CA LEU A 400 -17.81 -17.97 -9.93
C LEU A 400 -17.65 -17.35 -8.55
N GLN A 401 -16.80 -17.95 -7.72
CA GLN A 401 -16.39 -17.42 -6.43
C GLN A 401 -14.93 -17.82 -6.15
N VAL A 402 -14.18 -16.98 -5.46
CA VAL A 402 -12.78 -17.25 -5.13
C VAL A 402 -12.57 -17.15 -3.64
N GLU A 403 -11.89 -18.13 -3.06
CA GLU A 403 -11.33 -18.06 -1.71
C GLU A 403 -9.87 -17.65 -1.79
N ALA A 404 -9.44 -16.73 -0.91
CA ALA A 404 -8.04 -16.47 -0.65
C ALA A 404 -7.71 -16.75 0.80
N VAL A 405 -6.59 -17.44 1.05
CA VAL A 405 -6.07 -17.77 2.38
C VAL A 405 -4.67 -17.17 2.49
N ASP A 406 -4.42 -16.42 3.55
CA ASP A 406 -3.10 -15.85 3.81
C ASP A 406 -2.18 -16.78 4.64
N ALA A 407 -0.93 -16.37 4.83
CA ALA A 407 0.06 -17.12 5.62
C ALA A 407 -0.30 -17.25 7.11
N LEU A 408 -1.24 -16.45 7.62
CA LEU A 408 -1.77 -16.58 8.99
C LEU A 408 -2.92 -17.58 9.07
N GLY A 409 -3.39 -18.10 7.93
CA GLY A 409 -4.55 -18.98 7.83
C GLY A 409 -5.89 -18.24 7.86
N LEU A 410 -5.89 -16.92 7.71
CA LEU A 410 -7.12 -16.15 7.56
C LEU A 410 -7.65 -16.29 6.15
N SER A 411 -8.94 -16.56 5.99
CA SER A 411 -9.58 -16.73 4.69
C SER A 411 -10.79 -15.84 4.50
N LYS A 412 -11.08 -15.53 3.23
CA LYS A 412 -12.29 -14.84 2.81
C LYS A 412 -12.69 -15.27 1.41
N MET A 413 -14.00 -15.36 1.20
CA MET A 413 -14.59 -15.57 -0.11
C MET A 413 -14.86 -14.25 -0.82
N SER A 414 -14.71 -14.22 -2.15
CA SER A 414 -15.15 -13.09 -2.99
C SER A 414 -16.67 -13.00 -3.07
N ALA A 415 -17.17 -11.92 -3.65
CA ALA A 415 -18.56 -11.88 -4.12
C ALA A 415 -18.80 -12.99 -5.17
N VAL A 416 -20.02 -13.51 -5.21
CA VAL A 416 -20.46 -14.47 -6.22
C VAL A 416 -20.72 -13.71 -7.52
N VAL A 417 -20.16 -14.20 -8.63
CA VAL A 417 -20.34 -13.58 -9.96
C VAL A 417 -20.99 -14.60 -10.90
N PRO A 418 -22.18 -14.30 -11.46
CA PRO A 418 -22.82 -15.17 -12.44
C PRO A 418 -22.11 -15.05 -13.80
N VAL A 419 -21.96 -16.18 -14.49
CA VAL A 419 -21.38 -16.29 -15.82
C VAL A 419 -22.27 -17.20 -16.66
N GLN A 420 -22.64 -16.75 -17.85
CA GLN A 420 -23.44 -17.55 -18.76
C GLN A 420 -22.53 -18.34 -19.73
N VAL A 421 -22.56 -19.64 -19.67
CA VAL A 421 -21.93 -20.50 -20.70
C VAL A 421 -22.98 -20.83 -21.75
N ILE A 422 -22.75 -20.44 -22.99
CA ILE A 422 -23.62 -20.72 -24.14
C ILE A 422 -22.93 -21.73 -25.04
N VAL A 423 -23.52 -22.88 -25.20
CA VAL A 423 -23.07 -23.92 -26.13
C VAL A 423 -23.97 -23.90 -27.35
N ILE A 424 -23.39 -23.57 -28.51
CA ILE A 424 -24.13 -23.52 -29.77
C ILE A 424 -24.46 -24.95 -30.19
N GLN A 425 -25.73 -25.29 -30.06
CA GLN A 425 -26.24 -26.59 -30.46
C GLN A 425 -26.41 -26.71 -31.97
N PRO A 426 -26.12 -27.86 -32.57
CA PRO A 426 -26.39 -28.05 -33.99
C PRO A 426 -27.89 -27.96 -34.26
N PRO A 427 -28.32 -27.51 -35.45
CA PRO A 427 -29.72 -27.43 -35.79
C PRO A 427 -30.38 -28.80 -35.74
N GLY A 428 -31.45 -28.92 -34.96
CA GLY A 428 -32.22 -30.15 -34.81
C GLY A 428 -33.19 -30.44 -35.98
N GLY A 429 -33.83 -31.61 -35.95
CA GLY A 429 -34.87 -32.00 -36.92
C GLY A 429 -34.33 -32.31 -38.31
N VAL A 430 -35.20 -32.10 -39.33
CA VAL A 430 -34.89 -32.42 -40.73
C VAL A 430 -33.69 -31.61 -41.28
N THR A 431 -33.55 -30.36 -40.86
CA THR A 431 -32.40 -29.49 -41.22
C THR A 431 -31.10 -30.02 -40.69
N GLY A 432 -31.06 -30.55 -39.47
CA GLY A 432 -29.87 -31.19 -38.90
C GLY A 432 -29.47 -32.47 -39.63
N LEU A 433 -30.46 -33.32 -39.99
CA LEU A 433 -30.22 -34.51 -40.77
C LEU A 433 -29.63 -34.20 -42.15
N ILE A 434 -30.13 -33.17 -42.81
CA ILE A 434 -29.66 -32.72 -44.14
C ILE A 434 -28.20 -32.21 -44.04
N LEU A 435 -27.91 -31.39 -43.02
CA LEU A 435 -26.56 -30.82 -42.85
C LEU A 435 -25.53 -31.89 -42.44
N ARG A 436 -25.90 -32.82 -41.55
CA ARG A 436 -25.04 -33.91 -41.13
C ARG A 436 -24.68 -34.85 -42.27
N ASN A 437 -25.64 -35.09 -43.18
CA ASN A 437 -25.47 -36.02 -44.31
C ASN A 437 -25.44 -35.32 -45.65
N ARG A 438 -25.00 -34.05 -45.69
CA ARG A 438 -25.05 -33.18 -46.92
C ARG A 438 -24.43 -33.86 -48.15
N VAL A 439 -23.30 -34.58 -47.98
CA VAL A 439 -22.62 -35.29 -49.08
C VAL A 439 -23.47 -36.48 -49.54
N ALA A 440 -23.99 -37.27 -48.62
CA ALA A 440 -24.85 -38.39 -48.95
C ALA A 440 -26.18 -37.93 -49.59
N MET A 441 -26.75 -36.85 -49.06
CA MET A 441 -27.98 -36.21 -49.58
C MET A 441 -27.74 -35.60 -50.98
N THR A 442 -26.61 -34.93 -51.22
CA THR A 442 -26.30 -34.44 -52.56
C THR A 442 -26.05 -35.55 -53.56
N ILE A 443 -25.35 -36.60 -53.14
CA ILE A 443 -25.18 -37.81 -54.00
C ILE A 443 -26.53 -38.47 -54.27
N SER A 444 -27.38 -38.65 -53.23
CA SER A 444 -28.70 -39.20 -53.41
C SER A 444 -29.61 -38.37 -54.31
N ALA A 445 -29.53 -37.03 -54.17
CA ALA A 445 -30.28 -36.09 -55.06
C ALA A 445 -29.79 -36.20 -56.50
N ILE A 446 -28.46 -36.28 -56.73
CA ILE A 446 -27.88 -36.46 -58.06
C ILE A 446 -28.29 -37.78 -58.67
N VAL A 447 -28.24 -38.87 -57.89
CA VAL A 447 -28.68 -40.21 -58.30
C VAL A 447 -30.19 -40.20 -58.62
N ALA A 448 -31.02 -39.60 -57.75
CA ALA A 448 -32.45 -39.49 -58.00
C ALA A 448 -32.77 -38.65 -59.26
N ALA A 449 -32.07 -37.52 -59.43
CA ALA A 449 -32.18 -36.69 -60.63
C ALA A 449 -31.73 -37.46 -61.90
N GLY A 450 -30.65 -38.23 -61.79
CA GLY A 450 -30.19 -39.11 -62.85
C GLY A 450 -31.19 -40.21 -63.21
N LEU A 451 -31.81 -40.83 -62.22
CA LEU A 451 -32.88 -41.85 -62.42
C LEU A 451 -34.16 -41.23 -63.03
N VAL A 452 -34.53 -40.02 -62.62
CA VAL A 452 -35.65 -39.29 -63.22
C VAL A 452 -35.33 -38.92 -64.68
N LEU A 453 -34.10 -38.46 -64.96
CA LEU A 453 -33.68 -38.14 -66.34
C LEU A 453 -33.64 -39.40 -67.23
N LEU A 454 -33.19 -40.50 -66.66
CA LEU A 454 -33.16 -41.80 -67.32
C LEU A 454 -34.59 -42.32 -67.57
N GLY A 455 -35.50 -42.10 -66.62
CA GLY A 455 -36.92 -42.37 -66.76
C GLY A 455 -37.57 -41.56 -67.87
N ILE A 456 -37.29 -40.23 -67.92
CA ILE A 456 -37.76 -39.34 -68.99
C ILE A 456 -37.18 -39.76 -70.36
N LEU A 457 -35.94 -40.13 -70.44
CA LEU A 457 -35.35 -40.66 -71.69
C LEU A 457 -35.94 -41.99 -72.10
N PHE A 458 -36.17 -42.94 -71.18
CA PHE A 458 -36.73 -44.25 -71.50
C PHE A 458 -38.21 -44.22 -71.83
N PHE A 459 -39.01 -43.46 -71.06
CA PHE A 459 -40.45 -43.42 -71.22
C PHE A 459 -40.92 -42.22 -72.10
N GLY A 460 -40.19 -41.08 -72.09
CA GLY A 460 -40.51 -39.88 -72.90
C GLY A 460 -40.09 -40.00 -74.35
N GLY A 461 -38.95 -40.68 -74.61
CA GLY A 461 -38.44 -40.83 -75.97
C GLY A 461 -39.35 -41.58 -76.97
N ARG A 462 -40.18 -42.49 -76.42
CA ARG A 462 -41.13 -43.22 -77.25
C ARG A 462 -42.36 -42.39 -77.63
N LYS A 463 -42.85 -41.49 -76.80
CA LYS A 463 -44.01 -40.61 -77.05
C LYS A 463 -43.66 -39.37 -77.93
N THR A 464 -42.47 -38.82 -77.76
CA THR A 464 -42.04 -37.66 -78.56
C THR A 464 -41.61 -37.99 -79.95
N LEU A 465 -41.09 -39.17 -80.24
CA LEU A 465 -40.83 -39.65 -81.60
C LEU A 465 -42.08 -39.92 -82.35
N MET A 466 -43.19 -40.43 -81.75
CA MET A 466 -44.52 -40.57 -82.43
C MET A 466 -45.20 -39.21 -82.65
N ALA A 467 -45.10 -38.27 -81.72
CA ALA A 467 -45.69 -36.95 -81.85
C ALA A 467 -44.95 -36.09 -82.88
N LEU A 468 -43.67 -36.26 -83.16
CA LEU A 468 -42.89 -35.61 -84.22
C LEU A 468 -43.22 -36.21 -85.58
N ALA A 469 -43.54 -37.50 -85.68
CA ALA A 469 -43.98 -38.12 -86.92
C ALA A 469 -45.39 -37.66 -87.35
N GLU A 470 -46.34 -37.46 -86.41
CA GLU A 470 -47.68 -36.94 -86.64
C GLU A 470 -47.66 -35.44 -87.05
N ARG A 471 -46.74 -34.64 -86.40
CA ARG A 471 -46.57 -33.23 -86.77
C ARG A 471 -45.98 -33.01 -88.18
N ARG A 472 -45.19 -33.91 -88.70
CA ARG A 472 -44.69 -33.91 -90.08
C ARG A 472 -45.81 -34.26 -91.07
N ARG A 473 -46.81 -35.12 -90.78
CA ARG A 473 -47.94 -35.42 -91.60
C ARG A 473 -48.98 -34.31 -91.60
N ALA A 474 -49.14 -33.55 -90.55
CA ALA A 474 -50.12 -32.45 -90.43
C ALA A 474 -49.65 -31.14 -91.12
N ARG A 475 -48.31 -30.99 -91.38
CA ARG A 475 -47.81 -29.80 -92.13
C ARG A 475 -47.90 -29.91 -93.64
N ALA A 476 -48.25 -31.07 -94.18
CA ALA A 476 -48.38 -31.27 -95.63
C ALA A 476 -49.79 -30.98 -96.18
N LEU A 477 -50.75 -30.61 -95.33
CA LEU A 477 -52.15 -30.48 -95.74
C LEU A 477 -52.83 -29.10 -95.45
N ARG A 478 -52.07 -28.02 -95.26
CA ARG A 478 -52.67 -26.66 -95.17
C ARG A 478 -51.84 -25.64 -95.90
N LEU A 479 -52.08 -25.60 -97.22
CA LEU A 479 -51.96 -24.45 -98.02
C LEU A 479 -53.40 -24.05 -98.38
N ASP A 480 -53.94 -22.98 -97.83
CA ASP A 480 -54.73 -21.99 -98.50
C ASP A 480 -55.02 -20.75 -97.64
N PRO A 481 -55.11 -19.59 -98.28
CA PRO A 481 -55.03 -18.31 -97.58
C PRO A 481 -56.43 -17.68 -97.36
N LEU A 482 -56.41 -16.54 -96.69
CA LEU A 482 -57.47 -15.54 -96.50
C LEU A 482 -58.37 -15.74 -95.23
N THR A 483 -58.18 -14.91 -94.31
CA THR A 483 -59.02 -13.84 -93.76
C THR A 483 -58.60 -13.49 -92.32
N GLN A 484 -58.28 -12.27 -92.10
CA GLN A 484 -58.23 -11.61 -90.82
C GLN A 484 -59.64 -11.43 -90.26
N PRO A 485 -59.82 -11.44 -88.96
CA PRO A 485 -60.50 -10.32 -88.33
C PRO A 485 -59.70 -9.73 -87.11
N VAL A 486 -59.77 -8.43 -87.06
CA VAL A 486 -59.46 -7.49 -86.01
C VAL A 486 -60.16 -7.87 -84.74
N GLN A 487 -59.43 -7.83 -83.62
CA GLN A 487 -60.08 -7.77 -82.30
C GLN A 487 -59.46 -6.66 -81.46
N VAL A 488 -60.38 -5.92 -80.94
CA VAL A 488 -60.43 -4.73 -80.13
C VAL A 488 -59.79 -5.02 -78.72
N GLU A 489 -59.05 -4.03 -78.27
CA GLU A 489 -58.59 -3.88 -76.85
C GLU A 489 -59.73 -3.97 -75.86
N LYS A 490 -59.48 -4.64 -74.76
CA LYS A 490 -60.15 -4.39 -73.51
C LYS A 490 -59.09 -4.30 -72.38
N GLU A 491 -58.97 -3.07 -71.93
CA GLU A 491 -58.29 -2.79 -70.62
C GLU A 491 -58.88 -3.60 -69.49
N THR A 492 -58.04 -4.22 -68.72
CA THR A 492 -58.33 -4.48 -67.31
C THR A 492 -57.04 -4.41 -66.49
N ALA A 493 -57.14 -3.59 -65.52
CA ALA A 493 -56.26 -3.22 -64.42
C ALA A 493 -55.28 -4.26 -63.85
N GLY A 494 -54.09 -3.79 -63.65
CA GLY A 494 -53.42 -3.90 -62.33
C GLY A 494 -52.79 -5.23 -62.01
N SER A 495 -51.57 -5.47 -62.43
CA SER A 495 -50.64 -6.28 -61.63
C SER A 495 -49.27 -5.61 -61.57
N ARG A 496 -48.96 -5.04 -60.43
CA ARG A 496 -47.66 -4.46 -60.16
C ARG A 496 -46.60 -5.56 -60.23
N ALA A 497 -45.76 -5.53 -61.26
CA ALA A 497 -44.53 -6.31 -61.29
C ALA A 497 -43.57 -5.77 -60.25
N LYS A 498 -43.12 -6.66 -59.31
CA LYS A 498 -42.04 -6.36 -58.40
C LYS A 498 -40.76 -6.18 -59.20
N PRO A 499 -39.99 -5.10 -58.95
CA PRO A 499 -38.73 -4.90 -59.67
C PRO A 499 -37.65 -5.88 -59.13
N PHE A 500 -36.83 -6.36 -60.04
CA PHE A 500 -35.70 -7.23 -59.81
C PHE A 500 -34.65 -6.58 -58.90
N PRO A 501 -33.97 -7.36 -57.97
CA PRO A 501 -33.13 -6.80 -56.88
C PRO A 501 -31.79 -6.18 -57.31
N TRP A 502 -31.41 -6.15 -58.55
CA TRP A 502 -30.08 -5.72 -59.00
C TRP A 502 -29.97 -4.27 -59.52
N LEU A 503 -31.00 -3.47 -59.38
CA LEU A 503 -31.02 -2.04 -59.77
C LEU A 503 -31.09 -1.10 -58.55
N ARG A 504 -30.55 -1.49 -57.37
CA ARG A 504 -30.28 -0.50 -56.33
C ARG A 504 -29.01 0.27 -56.67
N ARG A 505 -29.15 1.55 -56.97
CA ARG A 505 -28.03 2.51 -56.96
C ARG A 505 -27.35 2.40 -55.62
N LYS A 506 -26.03 2.06 -55.57
CA LYS A 506 -25.21 2.13 -54.37
C LYS A 506 -25.29 3.56 -53.84
N ALA A 507 -25.69 3.72 -52.58
CA ALA A 507 -25.54 4.98 -51.85
C ALA A 507 -24.06 5.40 -51.87
N PRO A 508 -23.76 6.70 -51.94
CA PRO A 508 -22.37 7.16 -51.87
C PRO A 508 -21.73 6.64 -50.58
N PRO A 509 -20.42 6.27 -50.57
CA PRO A 509 -19.75 5.79 -49.40
C PRO A 509 -19.79 6.84 -48.28
N PRO A 510 -19.96 6.44 -47.02
CA PRO A 510 -20.03 7.35 -45.88
C PRO A 510 -18.72 8.14 -45.72
N THR A 511 -18.86 9.41 -45.35
CA THR A 511 -17.72 10.35 -45.20
C THR A 511 -17.00 10.23 -43.89
N SER A 512 -17.63 9.59 -42.89
CA SER A 512 -17.09 9.42 -41.54
C SER A 512 -17.69 8.19 -40.84
N TYR A 513 -16.98 7.72 -39.77
CA TYR A 513 -17.31 6.52 -39.01
C TYR A 513 -17.05 6.74 -37.53
N LEU A 514 -17.78 5.99 -36.68
CA LEU A 514 -17.41 5.76 -35.26
C LEU A 514 -16.84 4.35 -35.12
N VAL A 515 -15.62 4.27 -34.62
CA VAL A 515 -14.94 3.00 -34.29
C VAL A 515 -15.03 2.77 -32.82
N LYS A 516 -15.62 1.66 -32.37
CA LYS A 516 -15.70 1.30 -30.95
C LYS A 516 -14.30 1.06 -30.40
N LEU A 517 -14.04 1.54 -29.18
CA LEU A 517 -12.78 1.33 -28.47
C LEU A 517 -12.97 0.37 -27.29
N THR A 518 -11.92 -0.38 -26.98
CA THR A 518 -11.76 -1.11 -25.73
C THR A 518 -11.40 -0.15 -24.57
N MET A 519 -11.40 -0.60 -23.32
CA MET A 519 -10.97 0.20 -22.18
C MET A 519 -9.53 0.69 -22.30
N ASP A 520 -8.67 -0.04 -23.03
CA ASP A 520 -7.28 0.34 -23.29
C ASP A 520 -7.12 1.31 -24.48
N GLY A 521 -8.24 1.83 -25.02
CA GLY A 521 -8.24 2.79 -26.12
C GLY A 521 -7.88 2.18 -27.48
N GLN A 522 -7.82 0.86 -27.62
CA GLN A 522 -7.60 0.16 -28.89
C GLN A 522 -8.92 -0.07 -29.62
N PRO A 523 -8.92 -0.16 -30.95
CA PRO A 523 -10.11 -0.51 -31.71
C PRO A 523 -10.67 -1.87 -31.25
N ALA A 524 -11.94 -1.90 -30.83
CA ALA A 524 -12.63 -3.12 -30.48
C ALA A 524 -13.05 -3.90 -31.74
N ALA A 525 -13.21 -5.22 -31.61
CA ALA A 525 -13.76 -6.03 -32.68
C ALA A 525 -15.21 -5.62 -32.99
N GLY A 526 -15.52 -5.39 -34.25
CA GLY A 526 -16.85 -5.00 -34.77
C GLY A 526 -16.76 -4.06 -35.95
N ASP A 527 -17.85 -3.96 -36.72
CA ASP A 527 -17.89 -3.07 -37.87
C ASP A 527 -18.00 -1.61 -37.41
N PRO A 528 -17.23 -0.67 -38.00
CA PRO A 528 -17.39 0.75 -37.75
C PRO A 528 -18.79 1.24 -38.10
N ILE A 529 -19.37 2.07 -37.22
CA ILE A 529 -20.71 2.64 -37.43
C ILE A 529 -20.61 3.76 -38.49
N PRO A 530 -21.20 3.61 -39.67
CA PRO A 530 -21.13 4.63 -40.71
C PRO A 530 -22.04 5.81 -40.36
N LEU A 531 -21.51 7.01 -40.40
CA LEU A 531 -22.27 8.24 -40.16
C LEU A 531 -22.88 8.73 -41.48
N THR A 532 -24.07 8.20 -41.77
CA THR A 532 -24.82 8.52 -43.01
C THR A 532 -26.06 9.32 -42.63
N GLY A 533 -26.08 10.60 -42.97
CA GLY A 533 -27.21 11.49 -42.69
C GLY A 533 -26.79 12.81 -42.06
N ARG A 534 -27.65 13.81 -42.15
CA ARG A 534 -27.39 15.14 -41.57
C ARG A 534 -27.59 15.18 -40.07
N GLU A 535 -28.32 14.21 -39.50
CA GLU A 535 -28.60 14.11 -38.07
C GLU A 535 -28.69 12.64 -37.69
N LEU A 536 -28.00 12.27 -36.62
CA LEU A 536 -27.94 10.94 -36.03
C LEU A 536 -28.16 11.04 -34.53
N THR A 537 -28.95 10.15 -33.99
CA THR A 537 -29.21 10.07 -32.52
C THR A 537 -28.73 8.75 -31.98
N PHE A 538 -28.26 8.79 -30.74
CA PHE A 538 -27.68 7.65 -30.00
C PHE A 538 -28.42 7.46 -28.68
N GLY A 539 -28.78 6.25 -28.34
CA GLY A 539 -29.48 5.94 -27.09
C GLY A 539 -29.91 4.47 -27.01
N THR A 540 -30.68 4.12 -25.99
CA THR A 540 -31.18 2.75 -25.79
C THR A 540 -32.57 2.52 -26.39
N ASP A 541 -33.36 3.58 -26.63
CA ASP A 541 -34.73 3.47 -27.13
C ASP A 541 -34.77 3.54 -28.68
N PRO A 542 -35.17 2.46 -29.38
CA PRO A 542 -35.24 2.43 -30.83
C PRO A 542 -36.29 3.39 -31.42
N THR A 543 -37.19 3.95 -30.60
CA THR A 543 -38.16 4.95 -31.04
C THR A 543 -37.60 6.38 -31.09
N GLN A 544 -36.51 6.63 -30.33
CA GLN A 544 -35.89 7.94 -30.16
C GLN A 544 -34.48 8.03 -30.76
N ALA A 545 -33.76 6.89 -30.84
CA ALA A 545 -32.40 6.83 -31.33
C ALA A 545 -32.32 6.12 -32.69
N THR A 546 -31.57 6.71 -33.62
CA THR A 546 -31.27 6.09 -34.94
C THR A 546 -30.18 5.00 -34.80
N ASN A 547 -29.28 5.17 -33.83
CA ASN A 547 -28.27 4.20 -33.47
C ASN A 547 -28.54 3.72 -32.04
N VAL A 548 -29.06 2.51 -31.94
CA VAL A 548 -29.46 1.92 -30.67
C VAL A 548 -28.30 1.12 -30.07
N PHE A 549 -27.94 1.44 -28.86
CA PHE A 549 -26.91 0.73 -28.07
C PHE A 549 -27.57 0.10 -26.84
N ASP A 550 -27.48 -1.19 -26.72
CA ASP A 550 -27.97 -1.90 -25.55
C ASP A 550 -26.90 -1.86 -24.45
N HIS A 551 -26.90 -0.76 -23.65
CA HIS A 551 -25.98 -0.60 -22.54
C HIS A 551 -26.63 0.20 -21.41
N PRO A 552 -26.54 -0.28 -20.14
CA PRO A 552 -27.25 0.33 -19.00
C PRO A 552 -26.78 1.73 -18.63
N SER A 553 -25.60 2.16 -19.08
CA SER A 553 -25.10 3.53 -18.86
C SER A 553 -25.68 4.57 -19.82
N LEU A 554 -26.47 4.17 -20.82
CA LEU A 554 -27.04 5.11 -21.78
C LEU A 554 -28.50 5.47 -21.43
N SER A 555 -28.84 6.72 -21.67
CA SER A 555 -30.22 7.18 -21.60
C SER A 555 -31.02 6.75 -22.86
N PRO A 556 -32.35 6.71 -22.82
CA PRO A 556 -33.20 6.38 -23.99
C PRO A 556 -32.85 7.20 -25.23
N LEU A 557 -32.67 8.51 -25.07
CA LEU A 557 -32.01 9.42 -26.02
C LEU A 557 -30.81 10.02 -25.26
N HIS A 558 -29.59 9.64 -25.66
CA HIS A 558 -28.38 10.00 -24.93
C HIS A 558 -27.65 11.20 -25.56
N ALA A 559 -27.40 11.10 -26.86
CA ALA A 559 -26.69 12.13 -27.62
C ALA A 559 -27.21 12.28 -29.02
N ARG A 560 -26.93 13.45 -29.59
CA ARG A 560 -27.28 13.81 -30.96
C ARG A 560 -26.05 14.30 -31.72
N LEU A 561 -25.80 13.79 -32.90
CA LEU A 561 -24.75 14.22 -33.80
C LEU A 561 -25.36 14.87 -35.03
N ARG A 562 -25.01 16.12 -35.28
CA ARG A 562 -25.55 16.92 -36.41
C ARG A 562 -24.41 17.36 -37.31
N GLN A 563 -24.59 17.21 -38.62
CA GLN A 563 -23.65 17.75 -39.60
C GLN A 563 -24.10 19.16 -40.02
N ASN A 564 -23.19 20.15 -39.91
CA ASN A 564 -23.45 21.52 -40.35
C ASN A 564 -23.34 21.66 -41.91
N GLU A 565 -23.63 22.82 -42.44
CA GLU A 565 -23.56 23.09 -43.90
C GLU A 565 -22.10 23.09 -44.40
N GLN A 566 -21.12 23.28 -43.52
CA GLN A 566 -19.70 23.23 -43.86
C GLN A 566 -19.15 21.79 -43.85
N GLY A 567 -19.95 20.81 -43.40
CA GLY A 567 -19.59 19.41 -43.38
C GLY A 567 -19.02 18.94 -42.04
N ASP A 568 -18.89 19.83 -41.02
CA ASP A 568 -18.42 19.49 -39.71
C ASP A 568 -19.50 18.78 -38.89
N PHE A 569 -19.08 17.89 -37.99
CA PHE A 569 -19.95 17.15 -37.09
C PHE A 569 -19.97 17.79 -35.71
N ILE A 570 -21.17 18.17 -35.25
CA ILE A 570 -21.41 18.76 -33.92
C ILE A 570 -22.13 17.73 -33.06
N LEU A 571 -21.51 17.38 -31.96
CA LEU A 571 -22.04 16.45 -30.96
C LEU A 571 -22.71 17.21 -29.81
N LEU A 572 -23.97 16.87 -29.51
CA LEU A 572 -24.76 17.47 -28.44
C LEU A 572 -25.21 16.37 -27.47
N ASP A 573 -25.03 16.61 -26.18
CA ASP A 573 -25.64 15.79 -25.14
C ASP A 573 -27.14 16.08 -25.01
N GLN A 574 -27.96 15.07 -24.82
CA GLN A 574 -29.41 15.19 -24.70
C GLN A 574 -29.87 15.09 -23.22
N ASN A 575 -29.17 15.75 -22.31
CA ASN A 575 -29.37 15.67 -20.87
C ASN A 575 -29.28 14.22 -20.38
N SER A 576 -28.31 13.50 -20.85
CA SER A 576 -28.10 12.10 -20.50
C SER A 576 -27.64 11.93 -19.04
N VAL A 577 -28.05 10.83 -18.40
CA VAL A 577 -27.74 10.59 -16.97
C VAL A 577 -26.23 10.45 -16.73
N ALA A 578 -25.51 9.74 -17.63
CA ALA A 578 -24.07 9.50 -17.49
C ALA A 578 -23.21 10.54 -18.25
N GLY A 579 -23.84 11.47 -19.00
CA GLY A 579 -23.16 12.50 -19.77
C GLY A 579 -22.50 12.00 -21.05
N THR A 580 -22.27 12.94 -21.97
CA THR A 580 -21.51 12.75 -23.21
C THR A 580 -20.20 13.53 -23.11
N TRP A 581 -19.06 12.88 -23.39
CA TRP A 581 -17.73 13.46 -23.21
C TRP A 581 -16.92 13.32 -24.51
N VAL A 582 -16.08 14.31 -24.79
CA VAL A 582 -15.13 14.26 -25.92
C VAL A 582 -13.73 14.55 -25.39
N ASN A 583 -12.79 13.62 -25.62
CA ASN A 583 -11.40 13.70 -25.12
C ASN A 583 -11.33 14.00 -23.60
N TYR A 584 -12.23 13.37 -22.83
CA TYR A 584 -12.39 13.52 -21.37
C TYR A 584 -12.93 14.89 -20.90
N GLU A 585 -13.41 15.75 -21.82
CA GLU A 585 -14.12 16.98 -21.50
C GLU A 585 -15.62 16.79 -21.73
N PRO A 586 -16.51 17.28 -20.84
CA PRO A 586 -17.96 17.16 -21.06
C PRO A 586 -18.39 17.97 -22.28
N ALA A 587 -19.24 17.41 -23.10
CA ALA A 587 -19.78 18.12 -24.26
C ALA A 587 -20.60 19.36 -23.82
N PRO A 588 -20.24 20.57 -24.27
CA PRO A 588 -20.95 21.78 -23.89
C PRO A 588 -22.40 21.78 -24.46
N LYS A 589 -23.30 22.55 -23.86
CA LYS A 589 -24.70 22.62 -24.25
C LYS A 589 -24.91 23.12 -25.67
N GLU A 590 -23.98 23.95 -26.15
CA GLU A 590 -23.96 24.47 -27.52
C GLU A 590 -23.50 23.44 -28.57
N GLY A 591 -22.94 22.32 -28.10
CA GLY A 591 -22.39 21.25 -28.89
C GLY A 591 -20.87 21.31 -29.06
N PHE A 592 -20.25 20.17 -29.27
CA PHE A 592 -18.82 20.01 -29.51
C PHE A 592 -18.55 19.67 -30.97
N THR A 593 -17.72 20.46 -31.65
CA THR A 593 -17.32 20.18 -33.05
C THR A 593 -16.22 19.12 -33.08
N LEU A 594 -16.54 17.96 -33.67
CA LEU A 594 -15.64 16.79 -33.69
C LEU A 594 -14.54 16.95 -34.74
N LYS A 595 -13.33 16.54 -34.36
CA LYS A 595 -12.16 16.45 -35.25
C LYS A 595 -11.77 14.98 -35.47
N HIS A 596 -11.05 14.73 -36.56
CA HIS A 596 -10.53 13.39 -36.84
C HIS A 596 -9.64 12.87 -35.69
N GLY A 597 -9.98 11.71 -35.16
CA GLY A 597 -9.27 11.08 -34.04
C GLY A 597 -9.88 11.34 -32.67
N ASP A 598 -10.86 12.24 -32.52
CA ASP A 598 -11.51 12.52 -31.23
C ASP A 598 -12.15 11.27 -30.66
N VAL A 599 -11.98 11.11 -29.35
CA VAL A 599 -12.56 10.01 -28.57
C VAL A 599 -13.83 10.50 -27.90
N ILE A 600 -14.94 9.88 -28.24
CA ILE A 600 -16.27 10.18 -27.70
C ILE A 600 -16.64 9.12 -26.69
N HIS A 601 -17.12 9.55 -25.52
CA HIS A 601 -17.71 8.67 -24.53
C HIS A 601 -19.21 8.94 -24.40
N PHE A 602 -20.01 7.94 -24.68
CA PHE A 602 -21.44 7.90 -24.35
C PHE A 602 -21.60 7.08 -23.08
N GLY A 603 -21.66 7.73 -21.93
CA GLY A 603 -21.57 7.03 -20.65
C GLY A 603 -20.28 6.19 -20.55
N GLN A 604 -20.39 4.88 -20.46
CA GLN A 604 -19.25 3.96 -20.39
C GLN A 604 -18.77 3.44 -21.77
N LEU A 605 -19.47 3.76 -22.85
CA LEU A 605 -19.09 3.33 -24.20
C LEU A 605 -18.16 4.35 -24.83
N SER A 606 -17.03 3.90 -25.37
CA SER A 606 -16.00 4.73 -26.00
C SER A 606 -15.94 4.49 -27.50
N TYR A 607 -15.90 5.56 -28.28
CA TYR A 607 -15.80 5.52 -29.74
C TYR A 607 -14.78 6.54 -30.23
N ARG A 608 -14.04 6.19 -31.30
CA ARG A 608 -13.17 7.12 -32.02
C ARG A 608 -13.85 7.63 -33.30
N PHE A 609 -13.91 8.93 -33.46
CA PHE A 609 -14.44 9.56 -34.66
C PHE A 609 -13.38 9.61 -35.77
N ILE A 610 -13.69 9.09 -36.96
CA ILE A 610 -12.76 8.97 -38.07
C ILE A 610 -13.41 9.51 -39.35
N PHE A 611 -12.75 10.46 -40.04
CA PHE A 611 -13.08 10.82 -41.42
C PHE A 611 -12.48 9.82 -42.40
N THR A 612 -13.21 9.47 -43.45
CA THR A 612 -12.75 8.61 -44.57
C THR A 612 -11.54 9.24 -45.30
N LYS A 613 -11.51 10.58 -45.38
CA LYS A 613 -10.35 11.36 -45.84
C LYS A 613 -9.98 12.36 -44.75
N PRO A 614 -8.98 12.05 -43.91
CA PRO A 614 -8.59 12.98 -42.86
C PRO A 614 -8.00 14.26 -43.44
N PRO A 615 -8.26 15.45 -42.84
CA PRO A 615 -7.59 16.68 -43.19
C PRO A 615 -6.08 16.58 -43.02
N ALA A 616 -5.30 17.28 -43.85
CA ALA A 616 -3.83 17.27 -43.72
C ALA A 616 -3.40 17.81 -42.35
N PRO A 617 -2.39 17.20 -41.70
CA PRO A 617 -1.96 17.63 -40.37
C PRO A 617 -1.42 19.05 -40.40
N GLN A 618 -1.98 19.95 -39.58
CA GLN A 618 -1.45 21.30 -39.38
C GLN A 618 -0.16 21.21 -38.59
N LYS A 619 0.92 21.86 -39.10
CA LYS A 619 2.17 21.95 -38.38
C LYS A 619 1.97 22.74 -37.06
N PRO A 620 2.49 22.28 -35.91
CA PRO A 620 2.37 23.02 -34.67
C PRO A 620 3.09 24.38 -34.80
N VAL A 621 2.38 25.46 -34.50
CA VAL A 621 2.97 26.79 -34.36
C VAL A 621 3.60 26.88 -33.00
N VAL A 622 4.93 26.87 -32.92
CA VAL A 622 5.68 27.08 -31.67
C VAL A 622 5.70 28.58 -31.40
N THR A 623 4.89 29.05 -30.45
CA THR A 623 4.99 30.42 -29.93
C THR A 623 6.07 30.42 -28.84
N PRO A 624 7.18 31.20 -28.97
CA PRO A 624 8.17 31.29 -27.92
C PRO A 624 7.58 31.98 -26.68
N LEU A 625 7.75 31.37 -25.52
CA LEU A 625 7.50 32.00 -24.23
C LEU A 625 8.48 33.15 -24.05
N ILE A 626 7.99 34.38 -24.06
CA ILE A 626 8.76 35.56 -23.64
C ILE A 626 8.82 35.47 -22.10
N THR A 627 9.98 35.12 -21.57
CA THR A 627 10.28 35.30 -20.15
C THR A 627 10.53 36.79 -19.91
N ASP A 628 9.64 37.43 -19.21
CA ASP A 628 9.80 38.80 -18.72
C ASP A 628 10.68 38.70 -17.45
N ASP A 629 12.00 38.91 -17.65
CA ASP A 629 12.94 39.14 -16.58
C ASP A 629 12.90 40.64 -16.21
N SER A 630 12.09 40.99 -15.22
CA SER A 630 12.27 42.28 -14.52
C SER A 630 11.58 42.27 -13.13
N HIS A 631 12.42 42.25 -12.13
CA HIS A 631 12.46 42.68 -10.72
C HIS A 631 12.49 41.57 -9.68
#